data_0c110336abeb929d1f3b46dd1ec839e5
#
_entry.id   0c110336abeb929d1f3b46dd1ec839e5
#
_cell.length_a   1.000
_cell.length_b   1.000
_cell.length_c   1.000
_cell.angle_alpha   90.00
_cell.angle_beta   90.00
_cell.angle_gamma   90.00
#
_symmetry.space_group_name_H-M   'P 1'
#
loop_
_entity.id
_entity.type
_entity.pdbx_description
1 polymer ?
#
loop_
_entity_poly.entity_id
_entity_poly.type
_entity_poly.pdbx_seq_one_letter_code
_entity_poly.pdbx_strand_id
1 'polypeptide(L)' 'MQPPAGRLQIGDRVTVPGGRHGTVVAEILLATNGACRYTIALDGGGTAEHLDFELRLAS' A
#
# COMPACT_ATOMS: atom_id res chain seq x y z
N MET A 1 16.56 -0.47 -13.05
CA MET A 1 16.78 0.29 -11.82
C MET A 1 15.58 0.11 -10.90
N GLN A 2 15.83 -0.17 -9.64
CA GLN A 2 14.74 -0.35 -8.70
C GLN A 2 14.30 0.97 -8.10
N PRO A 3 12.98 1.16 -7.90
CA PRO A 3 12.52 2.32 -7.17
C PRO A 3 12.96 2.25 -5.71
N PRO A 4 12.91 3.37 -4.99
CA PRO A 4 13.23 3.35 -3.57
C PRO A 4 12.34 2.35 -2.84
N ALA A 5 12.92 1.65 -1.88
CA ALA A 5 12.18 0.67 -1.11
C ALA A 5 11.04 1.33 -0.36
N GLY A 6 9.92 0.66 -0.28
CA GLY A 6 8.77 1.12 0.47
C GLY A 6 7.89 2.11 -0.24
N ARG A 7 8.25 2.52 -1.46
CA ARG A 7 7.43 3.48 -2.20
C ARG A 7 6.52 2.72 -3.16
N LEU A 8 5.24 2.76 -2.89
CA LEU A 8 4.23 2.13 -3.75
C LEU A 8 3.53 3.18 -4.58
N GLN A 9 2.89 2.76 -5.65
CA GLN A 9 2.17 3.64 -6.55
C GLN A 9 0.72 3.19 -6.64
N ILE A 10 -0.15 4.14 -6.97
CA ILE A 10 -1.55 3.84 -7.21
C ILE A 10 -1.63 2.84 -8.37
N GLY A 11 -2.40 1.77 -8.16
CA GLY A 11 -2.53 0.69 -9.12
C GLY A 11 -1.69 -0.52 -8.79
N ASP A 12 -0.75 -0.41 -7.85
CA ASP A 12 0.08 -1.54 -7.46
C ASP A 12 -0.75 -2.59 -6.73
N ARG A 13 -0.47 -3.85 -7.02
CA ARG A 13 -1.05 -4.96 -6.27
C ARG A 13 -0.21 -5.22 -5.04
N VAL A 14 -0.86 -5.35 -3.90
CA VAL A 14 -0.16 -5.50 -2.62
C VAL A 14 -0.81 -6.59 -1.79
N THR A 15 -0.04 -7.10 -0.84
CA THR A 15 -0.53 -7.99 0.21
C THR A 15 -0.57 -7.19 1.50
N VAL A 16 -1.73 -7.16 2.15
CA VAL A 16 -1.89 -6.46 3.43
C VAL A 16 -1.66 -7.44 4.58
N PRO A 17 -1.44 -6.93 5.81
CA PRO A 17 -1.31 -7.79 6.97
C PRO A 17 -2.53 -8.70 7.09
N GLY A 18 -2.28 -9.97 7.37
CA GLY A 18 -3.32 -10.97 7.39
C GLY A 18 -3.36 -11.83 6.14
N GLY A 19 -2.57 -11.48 5.12
CA GLY A 19 -2.46 -12.29 3.92
C GLY A 19 -3.46 -11.97 2.83
N ARG A 20 -4.25 -10.92 2.99
CA ARG A 20 -5.23 -10.54 1.98
C ARG A 20 -4.55 -9.71 0.90
N HIS A 21 -5.15 -9.68 -0.29
CA HIS A 21 -4.62 -8.96 -1.42
C HIS A 21 -5.54 -7.82 -1.82
N GLY A 22 -4.95 -6.78 -2.39
CA GLY A 22 -5.71 -5.65 -2.88
C GLY A 22 -4.89 -4.79 -3.81
N THR A 23 -5.47 -3.66 -4.18
CA THR A 23 -4.85 -2.70 -5.09
C THR A 23 -4.78 -1.34 -4.43
N VAL A 24 -3.64 -0.67 -4.53
CA VAL A 24 -3.49 0.68 -4.00
C VAL A 24 -4.35 1.63 -4.82
N VAL A 25 -5.25 2.35 -4.17
CA VAL A 25 -6.15 3.30 -4.84
C VAL A 25 -5.93 4.73 -4.40
N ALA A 26 -5.23 4.97 -3.30
CA ALA A 26 -4.93 6.33 -2.84
C ALA A 26 -3.65 6.32 -2.02
N GLU A 27 -3.00 7.47 -1.97
CA GLU A 27 -1.74 7.63 -1.25
C GLU A 27 -1.80 8.96 -0.49
N ILE A 28 -1.41 8.93 0.78
CA ILE A 28 -1.34 10.12 1.62
C ILE A 28 0.05 10.19 2.22
N LEU A 29 0.76 11.26 1.94
CA LEU A 29 2.08 11.49 2.52
C LEU A 29 1.90 12.11 3.90
N LEU A 30 2.47 11.47 4.92
CA LEU A 30 2.43 11.98 6.28
C LEU A 30 3.65 12.87 6.50
N ALA A 31 3.38 14.17 6.71
CA ALA A 31 4.44 15.17 6.73
C ALA A 31 5.36 15.04 7.94
N THR A 32 4.87 14.48 9.05
CA THR A 32 5.61 14.51 10.28
C THR A 32 6.81 13.58 10.30
N ASN A 33 6.77 12.48 9.57
CA ASN A 33 7.85 11.51 9.59
C ASN A 33 8.19 10.94 8.21
N GLY A 34 7.59 11.50 7.16
CA GLY A 34 7.89 11.07 5.81
C GLY A 34 7.30 9.74 5.40
N ALA A 35 6.53 9.11 6.25
CA ALA A 35 5.87 7.86 5.89
C ALA A 35 4.70 8.13 4.95
N CYS A 36 4.36 7.13 4.14
CA CYS A 36 3.20 7.20 3.28
C CYS A 36 2.14 6.24 3.79
N ARG A 37 0.90 6.69 3.80
CA ARG A 37 -0.24 5.84 4.10
C ARG A 37 -0.99 5.58 2.81
N TYR A 38 -1.35 4.33 2.61
CA TYR A 38 -2.03 3.92 1.38
C TYR A 38 -3.41 3.38 1.71
N THR A 39 -4.36 3.68 0.85
CA THR A 39 -5.68 3.07 0.89
C THR A 39 -5.69 1.95 -0.13
N ILE A 40 -6.11 0.77 0.29
CA ILE A 40 -6.10 -0.43 -0.52
C ILE A 40 -7.53 -0.91 -0.71
N ALA A 41 -7.93 -1.09 -1.96
CA ALA A 41 -9.20 -1.73 -2.27
C ALA A 41 -8.97 -3.24 -2.24
N LEU A 42 -9.58 -3.90 -1.29
CA LEU A 42 -9.38 -5.33 -1.07
C LEU A 42 -10.16 -6.13 -2.12
N ASP A 43 -9.56 -7.24 -2.55
CA ASP A 43 -10.18 -8.07 -3.58
C ASP A 43 -11.52 -8.64 -3.16
N GLY A 44 -11.66 -8.97 -1.87
CA GLY A 44 -12.90 -9.51 -1.36
C GLY A 44 -13.96 -8.48 -1.04
N GLY A 45 -13.67 -7.21 -1.28
CA GLY A 45 -14.57 -6.11 -0.96
C GLY A 45 -14.06 -5.30 0.21
N GLY A 46 -14.48 -4.03 0.28
CA GLY A 46 -14.04 -3.13 1.31
C GLY A 46 -12.69 -2.52 1.03
N THR A 47 -12.26 -1.64 1.95
CA THR A 47 -10.96 -0.97 1.85
C THR A 47 -10.23 -1.11 3.16
N ALA A 48 -8.90 -0.93 3.11
CA ALA A 48 -8.06 -0.90 4.29
C ALA A 48 -7.02 0.18 4.11
N GLU A 49 -6.51 0.71 5.22
CA GLU A 49 -5.45 1.71 5.19
C GLU A 49 -4.26 1.17 5.95
N HIS A 50 -3.08 1.26 5.33
CA HIS A 50 -1.85 0.77 5.93
C HIS A 50 -0.71 1.68 5.56
N LEU A 51 0.32 1.70 6.40
CA LEU A 51 1.55 2.40 6.10
C LEU A 51 2.37 1.57 5.12
N ASP A 52 3.31 2.24 4.45
CA ASP A 52 4.08 1.62 3.39
C ASP A 52 4.83 0.37 3.87
N PHE A 53 5.37 0.41 5.09
CA PHE A 53 6.15 -0.72 5.59
C PHE A 53 5.27 -1.91 6.01
N GLU A 54 3.96 -1.73 6.05
CA GLU A 54 3.04 -2.82 6.36
C GLU A 54 2.63 -3.61 5.13
N LEU A 55 2.93 -3.09 3.94
CA LEU A 55 2.47 -3.66 2.69
C LEU A 55 3.61 -4.33 1.96
N ARG A 56 3.28 -5.36 1.17
CA ARG A 56 4.22 -6.04 0.31
C ARG A 56 3.68 -6.05 -1.10
N LEU A 57 4.55 -5.83 -2.06
CA LEU A 57 4.17 -5.96 -3.46
C LEU A 57 3.80 -7.41 -3.74
N ALA A 58 2.64 -7.59 -4.34
CA ALA A 58 2.17 -8.91 -4.77
C ALA A 58 2.53 -9.07 -6.23
N SER A 59 3.70 -9.56 -6.49
CA SER A 59 4.18 -9.72 -7.86
C SER A 59 4.14 -11.16 -8.30
#